data_63c5f9c646fd01ac163dfe759dd4b60c
#
_entry.id   63c5f9c646fd01ac163dfe759dd4b60c
#
_cell.length_a   1.000
_cell.length_b   1.000
_cell.length_c   1.000
_cell.angle_alpha   90.00
_cell.angle_beta   90.00
_cell.angle_gamma   90.00
#
_symmetry.space_group_name_H-M   'P 1'
#
loop_
_entity.id
_entity.type
_entity.pdbx_description
1 polymer ?
#
loop_
_entity_poly.entity_id
_entity_poly.type
_entity_poly.pdbx_seq_one_letter_code
_entity_poly.pdbx_strand_id
1 'polypeptide(L)'
;MAAFDSGSDAAGLAASQPLLIPETVHFSPLESARLKNFKHILVKQGFEIDEFGPDTWKIDAMPALISGQSAADIIASIVYDIGEAGVKRGERWREELIAKSVARSFAGAPRKFTMEDASRLVEELGRTSMPYVCPRGKPVMIFTSNRELTRKFGG
;
A
#
# COMPACT_ATOMS: atom_id res chain seq x y z
N MET A 1 7.65 -12.07 32.55
CA MET A 1 7.64 -10.62 32.38
C MET A 1 8.70 -10.29 31.33
N ALA A 2 8.33 -10.37 30.04
CA ALA A 2 9.23 -10.12 28.92
C ALA A 2 8.78 -8.80 28.26
N ALA A 3 9.68 -7.81 28.28
CA ALA A 3 9.46 -6.50 27.70
C ALA A 3 9.42 -6.62 26.18
N PHE A 4 8.32 -6.18 25.56
CA PHE A 4 8.25 -5.88 24.15
C PHE A 4 9.07 -4.61 23.91
N ASP A 5 10.26 -4.79 23.39
CA ASP A 5 11.11 -3.69 22.93
C ASP A 5 10.56 -3.23 21.57
N SER A 6 9.77 -2.19 21.58
CA SER A 6 9.30 -1.51 20.40
C SER A 6 10.39 -0.59 19.88
N GLY A 7 11.38 -1.17 19.22
CA GLY A 7 12.42 -0.43 18.50
C GLY A 7 11.80 0.36 17.35
N SER A 8 11.85 1.66 17.51
CA SER A 8 11.44 2.70 16.55
C SER A 8 12.40 2.77 15.37
N ASP A 9 12.12 2.00 14.30
CA ASP A 9 12.69 2.22 12.97
C ASP A 9 11.60 2.09 11.89
N ALA A 10 10.46 2.75 12.12
CA ALA A 10 9.31 2.72 11.21
C ALA A 10 9.20 3.96 10.31
N ALA A 11 10.32 4.48 9.83
CA ALA A 11 10.30 5.47 8.77
C ALA A 11 10.20 4.74 7.41
N GLY A 12 8.97 4.33 6.99
CA GLY A 12 8.72 3.84 5.64
C GLY A 12 7.93 2.54 5.49
N LEU A 13 7.61 1.82 6.57
CA LEU A 13 6.78 0.62 6.48
C LEU A 13 5.30 0.99 6.69
N ALA A 14 4.45 0.64 5.73
CA ALA A 14 3.01 0.72 5.93
C ALA A 14 2.59 -0.23 7.07
N ALA A 15 1.63 0.18 7.91
CA ALA A 15 1.10 -0.66 8.96
C ALA A 15 0.58 -1.98 8.37
N SER A 16 1.14 -3.10 8.83
CA SER A 16 0.77 -4.45 8.41
C SER A 16 -0.31 -5.00 9.31
N GLN A 17 -1.25 -5.75 8.74
CA GLN A 17 -2.29 -6.48 9.46
C GLN A 17 -2.20 -7.97 9.12
N PRO A 18 -1.94 -8.84 10.11
CA PRO A 18 -1.98 -10.28 9.92
C PRO A 18 -3.34 -10.76 9.42
N LEU A 19 -3.32 -11.70 8.51
CA LEU A 19 -4.52 -12.40 8.06
C LEU A 19 -4.91 -13.46 9.10
N LEU A 20 -6.20 -13.57 9.39
CA LEU A 20 -6.71 -14.64 10.28
C LEU A 20 -6.42 -16.03 9.72
N ILE A 21 -6.48 -16.16 8.40
CA ILE A 21 -6.15 -17.37 7.65
C ILE A 21 -5.18 -16.92 6.55
N PRO A 22 -3.96 -17.45 6.49
CA PRO A 22 -3.04 -17.17 5.41
C PRO A 22 -3.65 -17.51 4.06
N GLU A 23 -3.46 -16.65 3.08
CA GLU A 23 -3.86 -16.92 1.70
C GLU A 23 -2.70 -17.48 0.89
N THR A 24 -3.00 -18.33 -0.08
CA THR A 24 -2.01 -18.82 -1.03
C THR A 24 -2.37 -18.44 -2.45
N VAL A 25 -1.37 -18.15 -3.25
CA VAL A 25 -1.52 -17.87 -4.68
C VAL A 25 -0.49 -18.67 -5.48
N HIS A 26 -0.93 -19.20 -6.60
CA HIS A 26 -0.07 -19.96 -7.52
C HIS A 26 0.16 -19.13 -8.78
N PHE A 27 1.43 -19.06 -9.18
CA PHE A 27 1.86 -18.31 -10.35
C PHE A 27 2.49 -19.23 -11.39
N SER A 28 2.63 -18.76 -12.62
CA SER A 28 3.55 -19.39 -13.57
C SER A 28 5.01 -19.21 -13.11
N PRO A 29 5.95 -20.07 -13.56
CA PRO A 29 7.37 -19.94 -13.21
C PRO A 29 7.94 -18.54 -13.52
N LEU A 30 7.48 -17.90 -14.60
CA LEU A 30 7.92 -16.59 -15.00
C LEU A 30 7.40 -15.48 -14.04
N GLU A 31 6.15 -15.59 -13.65
CA GLU A 31 5.53 -14.65 -12.68
C GLU A 31 6.14 -14.82 -11.29
N SER A 32 6.37 -16.07 -10.86
CA SER A 32 7.04 -16.38 -9.60
C SER A 32 8.46 -15.80 -9.57
N ALA A 33 9.23 -15.97 -10.64
CA ALA A 33 10.56 -15.38 -10.77
C ALA A 33 10.52 -13.83 -10.74
N ARG A 34 9.50 -13.22 -11.34
CA ARG A 34 9.28 -11.78 -11.25
C ARG A 34 8.98 -11.35 -9.81
N LEU A 35 8.05 -12.04 -9.14
CA LEU A 35 7.66 -11.73 -7.77
C LEU A 35 8.86 -11.77 -6.81
N LYS A 36 9.79 -12.73 -6.98
CA LYS A 36 11.05 -12.78 -6.23
C LYS A 36 11.84 -11.49 -6.32
N ASN A 37 11.91 -10.88 -7.50
CA ASN A 37 12.69 -9.67 -7.74
C ASN A 37 12.12 -8.42 -7.07
N PHE A 38 10.82 -8.39 -6.76
CA PHE A 38 10.19 -7.23 -6.14
C PHE A 38 9.49 -7.53 -4.81
N LYS A 39 9.67 -8.73 -4.26
CA LYS A 39 9.17 -9.10 -2.92
C LYS A 39 9.50 -8.05 -1.87
N HIS A 40 10.73 -7.55 -1.86
CA HIS A 40 11.19 -6.54 -0.90
C HIS A 40 10.39 -5.22 -0.97
N ILE A 41 9.85 -4.86 -2.14
CA ILE A 41 8.99 -3.69 -2.29
C ILE A 41 7.62 -3.95 -1.66
N LEU A 42 7.06 -5.16 -1.85
CA LEU A 42 5.80 -5.56 -1.21
C LEU A 42 5.91 -5.54 0.31
N VAL A 43 7.03 -6.04 0.84
CA VAL A 43 7.30 -6.01 2.30
C VAL A 43 7.33 -4.56 2.81
N LYS A 44 7.96 -3.63 2.11
CA LYS A 44 7.93 -2.20 2.45
C LYS A 44 6.50 -1.62 2.44
N GLN A 45 5.60 -2.16 1.63
CA GLN A 45 4.20 -1.75 1.58
C GLN A 45 3.32 -2.42 2.65
N GLY A 46 3.87 -3.28 3.49
CA GLY A 46 3.16 -3.94 4.60
C GLY A 46 2.60 -5.32 4.26
N PHE A 47 3.03 -5.95 3.17
CA PHE A 47 2.73 -7.37 2.92
C PHE A 47 3.76 -8.27 3.59
N GLU A 48 3.30 -9.40 4.15
CA GLU A 48 4.16 -10.53 4.52
C GLU A 48 3.86 -11.65 3.54
N ILE A 49 4.83 -11.96 2.69
CA ILE A 49 4.68 -12.93 1.61
C ILE A 49 5.95 -13.78 1.50
N ASP A 50 5.79 -15.10 1.44
CA ASP A 50 6.88 -16.06 1.37
C ASP A 50 6.60 -17.18 0.36
N GLU A 51 7.67 -17.78 -0.15
CA GLU A 51 7.57 -18.99 -0.98
C GLU A 51 7.09 -20.15 -0.13
N PHE A 52 6.06 -20.85 -0.58
CA PHE A 52 5.46 -22.00 0.12
C PHE A 52 5.61 -23.30 -0.67
N GLY A 53 6.18 -23.27 -1.85
CA GLY A 53 6.38 -24.41 -2.72
C GLY A 53 6.76 -23.99 -4.14
N PRO A 54 6.83 -24.91 -5.09
CA PRO A 54 7.07 -24.56 -6.48
C PRO A 54 5.99 -23.59 -6.96
N ASP A 55 6.42 -22.38 -7.34
CA ASP A 55 5.54 -21.35 -7.91
C ASP A 55 4.30 -20.99 -7.05
N THR A 56 4.30 -21.41 -5.77
CA THR A 56 3.24 -21.13 -4.81
C THR A 56 3.76 -20.18 -3.74
N TRP A 57 2.99 -19.16 -3.44
CA TRP A 57 3.31 -18.13 -2.48
C TRP A 57 2.26 -18.07 -1.39
N LYS A 58 2.69 -17.90 -0.15
CA LYS A 58 1.84 -17.72 1.02
C LYS A 58 1.89 -16.27 1.46
N ILE A 59 0.73 -15.72 1.78
CA ILE A 59 0.57 -14.36 2.27
C ILE A 59 0.04 -14.46 3.69
N ASP A 60 0.82 -14.00 4.65
CA ASP A 60 0.49 -14.03 6.09
C ASP A 60 -0.07 -12.69 6.58
N ALA A 61 0.31 -11.57 5.93
CA ALA A 61 -0.19 -10.26 6.28
C ALA A 61 -0.30 -9.32 5.06
N MET A 62 -1.10 -8.29 5.19
CA MET A 62 -1.32 -7.28 4.16
C MET A 62 -1.39 -5.87 4.78
N PRO A 63 -1.25 -4.80 4.00
CA PRO A 63 -1.43 -3.44 4.51
C PRO A 63 -2.79 -3.27 5.19
N ALA A 64 -2.82 -2.74 6.41
CA ALA A 64 -4.03 -2.58 7.21
C ALA A 64 -5.12 -1.76 6.49
N LEU A 65 -4.72 -0.84 5.63
CA LEU A 65 -5.62 0.02 4.86
C LEU A 65 -6.48 -0.72 3.83
N ILE A 66 -6.02 -1.88 3.35
CA ILE A 66 -6.73 -2.69 2.34
C ILE A 66 -7.23 -4.02 2.89
N SER A 67 -7.17 -4.20 4.22
CA SER A 67 -7.72 -5.37 4.88
C SER A 67 -9.23 -5.54 4.57
N GLY A 68 -9.65 -6.79 4.40
CA GLY A 68 -11.03 -7.12 3.99
C GLY A 68 -11.20 -7.38 2.49
N GLN A 69 -10.12 -7.32 1.72
CA GLN A 69 -10.04 -7.81 0.33
C GLN A 69 -9.15 -9.06 0.30
N SER A 70 -9.22 -9.85 -0.77
CA SER A 70 -8.29 -10.97 -0.97
C SER A 70 -6.88 -10.44 -1.23
N ALA A 71 -5.95 -10.82 -0.36
CA ALA A 71 -4.54 -10.49 -0.51
C ALA A 71 -3.95 -11.18 -1.75
N ALA A 72 -4.39 -12.41 -2.03
CA ALA A 72 -3.99 -13.17 -3.21
C ALA A 72 -4.37 -12.45 -4.51
N ASP A 73 -5.61 -11.92 -4.61
CA ASP A 73 -6.08 -11.20 -5.80
C ASP A 73 -5.30 -9.89 -6.01
N ILE A 74 -4.98 -9.19 -4.92
CA ILE A 74 -4.19 -7.96 -4.99
C ILE A 74 -2.77 -8.26 -5.50
N ILE A 75 -2.11 -9.26 -4.93
CA ILE A 75 -0.77 -9.67 -5.37
C ILE A 75 -0.78 -10.14 -6.82
N ALA A 76 -1.77 -10.95 -7.23
CA ALA A 76 -1.91 -11.39 -8.61
C ALA A 76 -2.05 -10.21 -9.58
N SER A 77 -2.87 -9.21 -9.23
CA SER A 77 -3.02 -7.99 -10.03
C SER A 77 -1.70 -7.20 -10.15
N ILE A 78 -0.94 -7.09 -9.06
CA ILE A 78 0.36 -6.40 -9.05
C ILE A 78 1.35 -7.14 -9.96
N VAL A 79 1.44 -8.47 -9.85
CA VAL A 79 2.33 -9.31 -10.67
C VAL A 79 1.99 -9.16 -12.16
N TYR A 80 0.70 -9.16 -12.49
CA TYR A 80 0.22 -8.94 -13.86
C TYR A 80 0.61 -7.56 -14.38
N ASP A 81 0.32 -6.50 -13.63
CA ASP A 81 0.62 -5.10 -14.03
C ASP A 81 2.13 -4.91 -14.28
N ILE A 82 2.99 -5.51 -13.43
CA ILE A 82 4.45 -5.48 -13.61
C ILE A 82 4.86 -6.27 -14.87
N GLY A 83 4.17 -7.37 -15.16
CA GLY A 83 4.41 -8.18 -16.34
C GLY A 83 4.16 -7.42 -17.65
N GLU A 84 3.02 -6.77 -17.74
CA GLU A 84 2.60 -5.97 -18.90
C GLU A 84 3.50 -4.74 -19.15
N ALA A 85 3.97 -4.13 -18.07
CA ALA A 85 4.77 -2.91 -18.16
C ALA A 85 6.23 -3.12 -18.62
N GLY A 86 6.70 -4.38 -18.72
CA GLY A 86 8.01 -4.76 -19.22
C GLY A 86 9.16 -4.61 -18.21
N VAL A 87 10.11 -5.55 -18.28
CA VAL A 87 11.21 -5.75 -17.31
C VAL A 87 12.27 -4.63 -17.30
N LYS A 88 12.28 -3.74 -18.29
CA LYS A 88 13.36 -2.76 -18.52
C LYS A 88 13.27 -1.48 -17.66
N ARG A 89 12.29 -1.33 -16.80
CA ARG A 89 12.15 -0.12 -15.97
C ARG A 89 12.73 -0.33 -14.58
N GLY A 90 13.41 0.70 -14.04
CA GLY A 90 14.15 0.64 -12.78
C GLY A 90 13.27 0.40 -11.54
N GLU A 91 13.92 0.20 -10.40
CA GLU A 91 13.28 -0.11 -9.10
C GLU A 91 12.25 0.95 -8.67
N ARG A 92 12.58 2.23 -8.81
CA ARG A 92 11.68 3.35 -8.47
C ARG A 92 10.35 3.28 -9.22
N TRP A 93 10.38 2.90 -10.50
CA TRP A 93 9.15 2.74 -11.27
C TRP A 93 8.29 1.57 -10.76
N ARG A 94 8.92 0.47 -10.31
CA ARG A 94 8.21 -0.66 -9.70
C ARG A 94 7.56 -0.26 -8.37
N GLU A 95 8.27 0.49 -7.53
CA GLU A 95 7.72 1.05 -6.28
C GLU A 95 6.48 1.91 -6.56
N GLU A 96 6.55 2.81 -7.55
CA GLU A 96 5.39 3.62 -7.96
C GLU A 96 4.22 2.78 -8.47
N LEU A 97 4.49 1.73 -9.26
CA LEU A 97 3.45 0.86 -9.79
C LEU A 97 2.76 0.08 -8.67
N ILE A 98 3.52 -0.49 -7.75
CA ILE A 98 2.99 -1.23 -6.60
C ILE A 98 2.18 -0.28 -5.72
N ALA A 99 2.70 0.90 -5.39
CA ALA A 99 1.98 1.90 -4.62
C ALA A 99 0.65 2.32 -5.30
N LYS A 100 0.64 2.47 -6.64
CA LYS A 100 -0.58 2.75 -7.41
C LYS A 100 -1.58 1.60 -7.37
N SER A 101 -1.12 0.36 -7.40
CA SER A 101 -2.00 -0.81 -7.34
C SER A 101 -2.60 -0.99 -5.96
N VAL A 102 -1.81 -0.80 -4.89
CA VAL A 102 -2.29 -0.78 -3.50
C VAL A 102 -3.31 0.36 -3.30
N ALA A 103 -3.01 1.57 -3.76
CA ALA A 103 -3.92 2.70 -3.65
C ALA A 103 -5.23 2.51 -4.44
N ARG A 104 -5.21 1.75 -5.54
CA ARG A 104 -6.40 1.36 -6.30
C ARG A 104 -7.29 0.40 -5.52
N SER A 105 -6.68 -0.60 -4.90
CA SER A 105 -7.39 -1.58 -4.06
C SER A 105 -8.04 -0.90 -2.85
N PHE A 106 -7.36 0.06 -2.23
CA PHE A 106 -7.93 0.86 -1.15
C PHE A 106 -9.16 1.67 -1.59
N ALA A 107 -9.13 2.29 -2.76
CA ALA A 107 -10.23 3.11 -3.26
C ALA A 107 -11.53 2.32 -3.55
N GLY A 108 -11.42 1.00 -3.75
CA GLY A 108 -12.57 0.10 -3.95
C GLY A 108 -13.18 -0.47 -2.68
N ALA A 109 -12.55 -0.29 -1.52
CA ALA A 109 -13.03 -0.85 -0.27
C ALA A 109 -14.14 0.03 0.36
N PRO A 110 -15.35 -0.50 0.61
CA PRO A 110 -16.39 0.25 1.30
C PRO A 110 -15.99 0.39 2.78
N ARG A 111 -15.61 1.58 3.20
CA ARG A 111 -15.29 1.89 4.60
C ARG A 111 -16.17 3.02 5.14
N LYS A 112 -16.67 2.81 6.34
CA LYS A 112 -17.23 3.90 7.15
C LYS A 112 -16.06 4.50 7.95
N PHE A 113 -15.69 5.73 7.64
CA PHE A 113 -14.70 6.49 8.41
C PHE A 113 -15.38 7.19 9.58
N THR A 114 -14.79 7.05 10.76
CA THR A 114 -15.11 7.91 11.91
C THR A 114 -14.35 9.24 11.79
N MET A 115 -14.72 10.25 12.58
CA MET A 115 -14.00 11.51 12.64
C MET A 115 -12.56 11.31 13.14
N GLU A 116 -12.36 10.35 14.04
CA GLU A 116 -11.04 10.00 14.57
C GLU A 116 -10.15 9.36 13.49
N ASP A 117 -10.70 8.44 12.69
CA ASP A 117 -9.99 7.84 11.54
C ASP A 117 -9.59 8.90 10.53
N ALA A 118 -10.49 9.85 10.24
CA ALA A 118 -10.22 10.94 9.32
C ALA A 118 -9.11 11.86 9.83
N SER A 119 -9.13 12.22 11.12
CA SER A 119 -8.10 13.07 11.74
C SER A 119 -6.73 12.39 11.68
N ARG A 120 -6.65 11.12 12.07
CA ARG A 120 -5.41 10.33 12.00
C ARG A 120 -4.88 10.23 10.58
N LEU A 121 -5.75 9.98 9.60
CA LEU A 121 -5.36 9.90 8.20
C LEU A 121 -4.75 11.22 7.68
N VAL A 122 -5.33 12.36 8.06
CA VAL A 122 -4.79 13.69 7.70
C VAL A 122 -3.43 13.93 8.33
N GLU A 123 -3.24 13.55 9.60
CA GLU A 123 -1.94 13.65 10.28
C GLU A 123 -0.87 12.77 9.63
N GLU A 124 -1.20 11.52 9.33
CA GLU A 124 -0.30 10.58 8.66
C GLU A 124 0.07 11.08 7.25
N LEU A 125 -0.91 11.59 6.50
CA LEU A 125 -0.68 12.21 5.20
C LEU A 125 0.29 13.39 5.29
N GLY A 126 0.12 14.25 6.30
CA GLY A 126 1.01 15.40 6.54
C GLY A 126 2.46 15.03 6.84
N ARG A 127 2.71 13.80 7.32
CA ARG A 127 4.06 13.27 7.60
C ARG A 127 4.73 12.64 6.39
N THR A 128 4.01 12.45 5.28
CA THR A 128 4.59 11.90 4.05
C THR A 128 5.47 12.93 3.35
N SER A 129 6.41 12.46 2.54
CA SER A 129 7.30 13.34 1.75
C SER A 129 6.57 14.17 0.68
N MET A 130 5.41 13.71 0.23
CA MET A 130 4.59 14.38 -0.79
C MET A 130 3.09 14.35 -0.41
N PRO A 131 2.66 15.13 0.61
CA PRO A 131 1.30 15.07 1.12
C PRO A 131 0.24 15.66 0.18
N TYR A 132 0.65 16.42 -0.84
CA TYR A 132 -0.26 17.20 -1.67
C TYR A 132 -0.80 16.46 -2.89
N VAL A 133 -0.14 15.37 -3.31
CA VAL A 133 -0.51 14.60 -4.50
C VAL A 133 -0.53 13.10 -4.23
N CYS A 134 -1.53 12.40 -4.78
CA CYS A 134 -1.57 10.94 -4.71
C CYS A 134 -0.60 10.30 -5.73
N PRO A 135 -0.30 8.98 -5.62
CA PRO A 135 0.55 8.27 -6.57
C PRO A 135 0.08 8.35 -8.04
N ARG A 136 -1.18 8.75 -8.28
CA ARG A 136 -1.74 9.00 -9.63
C ARG A 136 -1.57 10.45 -10.10
N GLY A 137 -0.87 11.29 -9.34
CA GLY A 137 -0.64 12.69 -9.66
C GLY A 137 -1.83 13.61 -9.42
N LYS A 138 -2.91 13.14 -8.79
CA LYS A 138 -4.07 13.99 -8.46
C LYS A 138 -3.84 14.70 -7.13
N PRO A 139 -4.25 15.97 -6.99
CA PRO A 139 -4.15 16.67 -5.72
C PRO A 139 -5.03 15.99 -4.66
N VAL A 140 -4.49 15.81 -3.46
CA VAL A 140 -5.15 15.19 -2.30
C VAL A 140 -5.41 16.22 -1.21
N MET A 141 -4.51 17.18 -1.06
CA MET A 141 -4.58 18.22 -0.06
C MET A 141 -4.24 19.58 -0.68
N ILE A 142 -5.04 20.58 -0.40
CA ILE A 142 -4.84 21.95 -0.88
C ILE A 142 -4.86 22.88 0.35
N PHE A 143 -3.83 23.70 0.46
CA PHE A 143 -3.83 24.75 1.49
C PHE A 143 -4.71 25.92 1.02
N THR A 144 -5.62 26.34 1.89
CA THR A 144 -6.43 27.54 1.67
C THR A 144 -6.45 28.35 2.98
N SER A 145 -6.06 29.61 2.92
CA SER A 145 -6.09 30.48 4.10
C SER A 145 -7.52 30.88 4.47
N ASN A 146 -7.77 31.16 5.76
CA ASN A 146 -9.08 31.67 6.21
C ASN A 146 -9.51 32.94 5.47
N ARG A 147 -8.57 33.82 5.16
CA ARG A 147 -8.83 35.03 4.38
C ARG A 147 -9.33 34.74 2.97
N GLU A 148 -8.78 33.70 2.36
CA GLU A 148 -9.20 33.26 1.03
C GLU A 148 -10.57 32.58 1.06
N LEU A 149 -10.87 31.79 2.09
CA LEU A 149 -12.19 31.23 2.32
C LEU A 149 -13.25 32.31 2.51
N THR A 150 -12.97 33.28 3.39
CA THR A 150 -13.87 34.44 3.61
C THR A 150 -14.15 35.16 2.29
N ARG A 151 -13.13 35.43 1.49
CA ARG A 151 -13.32 36.11 0.19
C ARG A 151 -14.16 35.28 -0.80
N LYS A 152 -14.03 33.97 -0.81
CA LYS A 152 -14.75 33.09 -1.74
C LYS A 152 -16.21 32.82 -1.35
N PHE A 153 -16.48 32.79 -0.07
CA PHE A 153 -17.81 32.47 0.46
C PHE A 153 -18.59 33.69 1.03
N GLY A 154 -18.05 34.87 0.87
CA GLY A 154 -18.74 36.09 1.20
C GLY A 154 -18.95 36.23 2.71
N GLY A 155 -17.95 36.73 3.44
CA GLY A 155 -18.12 37.24 4.81
C GLY A 155 -18.43 38.71 4.76
#